data_92184dab737c21ecf40a3e90782365a9
#
_entry.id   92184dab737c21ecf40a3e90782365a9
#
_cell.length_a   1.000
_cell.length_b   1.000
_cell.length_c   1.000
_cell.angle_alpha   90.00
_cell.angle_beta   90.00
_cell.angle_gamma   90.00
#
_symmetry.space_group_name_H-M   'P 1'
#
loop_
_entity.id
_entity.type
_entity.pdbx_description
1 polymer ?
#
loop_
_entity_poly.entity_id
_entity_poly.type
_entity_poly.pdbx_seq_one_letter_code
_entity_poly.pdbx_strand_id
1 'polypeptide(L)'
;ELIMADLQTVENRLAKVERKAQTNKDKDAMAEVAVLKKIKDALEAEKPARSVELDKDELAIVKAFSLLTLKPVIYVANMSDEDLMDPESNPLYQKVKAFAAAENSHVVPVCAKIEEELSGLDKEEKAEFLKELGIAESGLDQIIKTAYSILNLRTFLTAGEDECRAWTFRQGMKAPECAGVIHTDFQKGFIRAETYAFEDIDRLGSEHAVKEA
;
A
#
# COMPACT_ATOMS: atom_id res chain seq x y z
N GLU A 1 21.53 -3.67 -2.00
CA GLU A 1 21.30 -3.67 -3.46
C GLU A 1 20.29 -2.62 -3.90
N LEU A 2 19.06 -2.56 -3.32
CA LEU A 2 18.03 -1.57 -3.69
C LEU A 2 18.51 -0.12 -3.54
N ILE A 3 19.23 0.19 -2.46
CA ILE A 3 19.83 1.50 -2.21
C ILE A 3 20.84 1.86 -3.30
N MET A 4 21.67 0.90 -3.71
CA MET A 4 22.65 1.12 -4.78
C MET A 4 21.99 1.35 -6.14
N ALA A 5 20.91 0.63 -6.44
CA ALA A 5 20.14 0.84 -7.67
C ALA A 5 19.51 2.24 -7.73
N ASP A 6 18.96 2.70 -6.60
CA ASP A 6 18.41 4.04 -6.49
C ASP A 6 19.49 5.11 -6.55
N LEU A 7 20.65 4.90 -5.91
CA LEU A 7 21.79 5.81 -5.96
C LEU A 7 22.23 6.03 -7.40
N GLN A 8 22.38 4.94 -8.16
CA GLN A 8 22.74 5.04 -9.60
C GLN A 8 21.69 5.82 -10.40
N THR A 9 20.39 5.61 -10.10
CA THR A 9 19.30 6.36 -10.76
C THR A 9 19.38 7.84 -10.45
N VAL A 10 19.59 8.20 -9.18
CA VAL A 10 19.71 9.58 -8.71
C VAL A 10 20.95 10.27 -9.32
N GLU A 11 22.10 9.61 -9.33
CA GLU A 11 23.33 10.15 -9.92
C GLU A 11 23.20 10.40 -11.42
N ASN A 12 22.63 9.44 -12.15
CA ASN A 12 22.37 9.60 -13.59
C ASN A 12 21.44 10.78 -13.88
N ARG A 13 20.45 11.00 -13.00
CA ARG A 13 19.53 12.13 -13.16
C ARG A 13 20.20 13.45 -12.79
N LEU A 14 20.93 13.51 -11.68
CA LEU A 14 21.68 14.69 -11.25
C LEU A 14 22.63 15.19 -12.36
N ALA A 15 23.41 14.30 -12.96
CA ALA A 15 24.33 14.66 -14.04
C ALA A 15 23.65 15.35 -15.24
N LYS A 16 22.37 15.03 -15.51
CA LYS A 16 21.58 15.64 -16.59
C LYS A 16 20.98 16.98 -16.19
N VAL A 17 20.46 17.08 -14.96
CA VAL A 17 19.69 18.25 -14.51
C VAL A 17 20.61 19.37 -14.01
N GLU A 18 21.75 19.07 -13.40
CA GLU A 18 22.71 20.09 -12.95
C GLU A 18 23.18 20.98 -14.09
N ARG A 19 23.39 20.42 -15.28
CA ARG A 19 23.74 21.21 -16.47
C ARG A 19 22.65 22.21 -16.83
N LYS A 20 21.37 21.80 -16.77
CA LYS A 20 20.23 22.68 -17.06
C LYS A 20 20.06 23.76 -15.98
N ALA A 21 20.21 23.41 -14.72
CA ALA A 21 20.10 24.33 -13.61
C ALA A 21 21.17 25.44 -13.68
N GLN A 22 22.41 25.10 -14.09
CA GLN A 22 23.50 26.05 -14.21
C GLN A 22 23.38 26.97 -15.45
N THR A 23 22.91 26.42 -16.57
CA THR A 23 22.88 27.16 -17.85
C THR A 23 21.71 28.11 -17.96
N ASN A 24 20.51 27.70 -17.53
CA ASN A 24 19.25 28.42 -17.78
C ASN A 24 18.66 29.10 -16.55
N LYS A 25 19.26 28.95 -15.34
CA LYS A 25 18.66 29.40 -14.06
C LYS A 25 17.20 28.94 -13.91
N ASP A 26 16.89 27.75 -14.43
CA ASP A 26 15.58 27.15 -14.39
C ASP A 26 15.23 26.78 -12.93
N LYS A 27 14.18 27.42 -12.41
CA LYS A 27 13.76 27.22 -11.00
C LYS A 27 13.35 25.77 -10.72
N ASP A 28 12.69 25.13 -11.68
CA ASP A 28 12.23 23.74 -11.53
C ASP A 28 13.43 22.79 -11.52
N ALA A 29 14.41 23.02 -12.41
CA ALA A 29 15.65 22.25 -12.41
C ALA A 29 16.47 22.46 -11.11
N MET A 30 16.49 23.67 -10.57
CA MET A 30 17.15 23.94 -9.28
C MET A 30 16.48 23.23 -8.12
N ALA A 31 15.14 23.22 -8.06
CA ALA A 31 14.37 22.49 -7.05
C ALA A 31 14.63 20.98 -7.16
N GLU A 32 14.60 20.44 -8.38
CA GLU A 32 14.91 19.04 -8.65
C GLU A 32 16.31 18.64 -8.15
N VAL A 33 17.33 19.46 -8.46
CA VAL A 33 18.70 19.21 -7.98
C VAL A 33 18.80 19.21 -6.46
N ALA A 34 18.13 20.17 -5.80
CA ALA A 34 18.16 20.26 -4.34
C ALA A 34 17.58 19.00 -3.68
N VAL A 35 16.44 18.51 -4.17
CA VAL A 35 15.79 17.31 -3.65
C VAL A 35 16.59 16.05 -3.93
N LEU A 36 17.11 15.92 -5.16
CA LEU A 36 17.94 14.77 -5.53
C LEU A 36 19.24 14.70 -4.69
N LYS A 37 19.83 15.82 -4.31
CA LYS A 37 20.99 15.85 -3.40
C LYS A 37 20.63 15.35 -2.01
N LYS A 38 19.52 15.79 -1.44
CA LYS A 38 19.03 15.27 -0.13
C LYS A 38 18.88 13.74 -0.15
N ILE A 39 18.32 13.21 -1.25
CA ILE A 39 18.12 11.77 -1.40
C ILE A 39 19.46 11.06 -1.58
N LYS A 40 20.36 11.62 -2.42
CA LYS A 40 21.69 11.07 -2.61
C LYS A 40 22.44 10.93 -1.29
N ASP A 41 22.47 11.98 -0.47
CA ASP A 41 23.15 11.97 0.82
C ASP A 41 22.61 10.87 1.74
N ALA A 42 21.29 10.62 1.73
CA ALA A 42 20.70 9.53 2.51
C ALA A 42 21.10 8.15 1.97
N LEU A 43 21.06 7.96 0.65
CA LEU A 43 21.42 6.71 0.00
C LEU A 43 22.92 6.38 0.18
N GLU A 44 23.81 7.38 0.11
CA GLU A 44 25.24 7.23 0.41
C GLU A 44 25.50 6.88 1.89
N ALA A 45 24.62 7.33 2.79
CA ALA A 45 24.62 6.93 4.20
C ALA A 45 23.93 5.58 4.46
N GLU A 46 23.70 4.78 3.42
CA GLU A 46 23.03 3.47 3.47
C GLU A 46 21.58 3.52 4.01
N LYS A 47 20.93 4.69 3.94
CA LYS A 47 19.54 4.88 4.34
C LYS A 47 18.62 4.86 3.11
N PRO A 48 17.40 4.30 3.23
CA PRO A 48 16.45 4.28 2.14
C PRO A 48 15.89 5.69 1.85
N ALA A 49 15.52 5.98 0.60
CA ALA A 49 14.97 7.28 0.19
C ALA A 49 13.73 7.70 1.01
N ARG A 50 12.93 6.74 1.51
CA ARG A 50 11.76 7.00 2.38
C ARG A 50 12.12 7.58 3.76
N SER A 51 13.40 7.51 4.18
CA SER A 51 13.86 8.09 5.44
C SER A 51 14.09 9.61 5.35
N VAL A 52 14.06 10.18 4.15
CA VAL A 52 14.24 11.61 3.91
C VAL A 52 12.91 12.33 4.10
N GLU A 53 12.89 13.35 4.95
CA GLU A 53 11.71 14.22 5.08
C GLU A 53 11.58 15.09 3.83
N LEU A 54 10.50 14.87 3.09
CA LEU A 54 10.17 15.59 1.86
C LEU A 54 8.83 16.31 2.05
N ASP A 55 8.77 17.56 1.60
CA ASP A 55 7.50 18.26 1.48
C ASP A 55 6.67 17.75 0.30
N LYS A 56 5.46 18.29 0.11
CA LYS A 56 4.54 17.84 -0.95
C LYS A 56 5.08 18.07 -2.35
N ASP A 57 5.77 19.19 -2.56
CA ASP A 57 6.31 19.57 -3.87
C ASP A 57 7.55 18.74 -4.16
N GLU A 58 8.44 18.58 -3.19
CA GLU A 58 9.60 17.70 -3.26
C GLU A 58 9.19 16.25 -3.56
N LEU A 59 8.17 15.76 -2.86
CA LEU A 59 7.64 14.40 -3.09
C LEU A 59 7.06 14.23 -4.50
N ALA A 60 6.40 15.26 -5.03
CA ALA A 60 5.87 15.22 -6.40
C ALA A 60 6.99 15.08 -7.43
N ILE A 61 8.11 15.80 -7.24
CA ILE A 61 9.30 15.72 -8.09
C ILE A 61 9.88 14.30 -8.05
N VAL A 62 10.07 13.75 -6.84
CA VAL A 62 10.75 12.46 -6.65
C VAL A 62 9.94 11.28 -7.13
N LYS A 63 8.61 11.34 -7.04
CA LYS A 63 7.72 10.29 -7.57
C LYS A 63 7.94 9.98 -9.05
N ALA A 64 8.37 10.96 -9.83
CA ALA A 64 8.67 10.77 -11.26
C ALA A 64 9.84 9.79 -11.50
N PHE A 65 10.71 9.56 -10.52
CA PHE A 65 11.89 8.69 -10.67
C PHE A 65 11.63 7.23 -10.27
N SER A 66 10.48 6.94 -9.69
CA SER A 66 10.07 5.58 -9.29
C SER A 66 11.11 4.84 -8.43
N LEU A 67 11.78 5.56 -7.51
CA LEU A 67 12.78 4.99 -6.64
C LEU A 67 12.24 3.81 -5.85
N LEU A 68 13.00 2.73 -5.79
CA LEU A 68 12.61 1.49 -5.13
C LEU A 68 12.51 1.67 -3.61
N THR A 69 13.48 2.37 -3.02
CA THR A 69 13.55 2.59 -1.57
C THR A 69 12.64 3.73 -1.08
N LEU A 70 11.96 4.44 -1.99
CA LEU A 70 10.92 5.41 -1.63
C LEU A 70 9.57 4.74 -1.35
N LYS A 71 9.36 3.53 -1.89
CA LYS A 71 8.12 2.80 -1.72
C LYS A 71 7.94 2.33 -0.28
N PRO A 72 6.69 2.29 0.24
CA PRO A 72 6.41 1.66 1.51
C PRO A 72 6.76 0.18 1.48
N VAL A 73 7.17 -0.38 2.63
CA VAL A 73 7.64 -1.75 2.77
C VAL A 73 6.78 -2.50 3.78
N ILE A 74 6.51 -3.76 3.49
CA ILE A 74 5.97 -4.74 4.43
C ILE A 74 7.04 -5.81 4.63
N TYR A 75 7.43 -6.05 5.86
CA TYR A 75 8.29 -7.16 6.22
C TYR A 75 7.43 -8.39 6.46
N VAL A 76 7.61 -9.43 5.65
CA VAL A 76 6.94 -10.71 5.82
C VAL A 76 7.89 -11.63 6.57
N ALA A 77 7.61 -11.87 7.85
CA ALA A 77 8.41 -12.75 8.70
C ALA A 77 7.93 -14.19 8.49
N ASN A 78 8.65 -14.95 7.65
CA ASN A 78 8.36 -16.36 7.46
C ASN A 78 8.84 -17.16 8.67
N MET A 79 7.92 -17.84 9.34
CA MET A 79 8.13 -18.54 10.61
C MET A 79 7.72 -20.00 10.50
N SER A 80 8.13 -20.82 11.48
CA SER A 80 7.59 -22.16 11.64
C SER A 80 6.11 -22.11 12.06
N ASP A 81 5.41 -23.23 11.91
CA ASP A 81 4.04 -23.41 12.39
C ASP A 81 3.93 -23.23 13.92
N GLU A 82 4.90 -23.73 14.67
CA GLU A 82 4.98 -23.57 16.12
C GLU A 82 5.15 -22.09 16.54
N ASP A 83 6.07 -21.38 15.89
CA ASP A 83 6.36 -19.95 16.16
C ASP A 83 5.19 -19.05 15.76
N LEU A 84 4.42 -19.43 14.73
CA LEU A 84 3.28 -18.65 14.27
C LEU A 84 2.15 -18.60 15.30
N MET A 85 2.04 -19.60 16.17
CA MET A 85 1.05 -19.61 17.25
C MET A 85 1.28 -18.53 18.31
N ASP A 86 2.55 -18.17 18.55
CA ASP A 86 2.94 -17.08 19.44
C ASP A 86 4.16 -16.34 18.87
N PRO A 87 3.97 -15.52 17.82
CA PRO A 87 5.07 -14.79 17.19
C PRO A 87 5.82 -13.88 18.16
N GLU A 88 5.11 -13.36 19.16
CA GLU A 88 5.67 -12.41 20.12
C GLU A 88 6.71 -13.05 21.05
N SER A 89 6.69 -14.35 21.24
CA SER A 89 7.70 -15.08 22.01
C SER A 89 9.01 -15.29 21.22
N ASN A 90 9.00 -15.17 19.89
CA ASN A 90 10.17 -15.40 19.05
C ASN A 90 11.10 -14.17 19.04
N PRO A 91 12.36 -14.31 19.55
CA PRO A 91 13.29 -13.18 19.67
C PRO A 91 13.74 -12.62 18.31
N LEU A 92 13.72 -13.40 17.23
CA LEU A 92 14.05 -12.91 15.89
C LEU A 92 12.91 -12.07 15.33
N TYR A 93 11.67 -12.51 15.54
CA TYR A 93 10.49 -11.72 15.17
C TYR A 93 10.46 -10.37 15.89
N GLN A 94 10.76 -10.35 17.18
CA GLN A 94 10.84 -9.10 17.96
C GLN A 94 11.90 -8.11 17.41
N LYS A 95 13.04 -8.62 16.95
CA LYS A 95 14.07 -7.79 16.32
C LYS A 95 13.57 -7.16 15.00
N VAL A 96 12.92 -7.97 14.15
CA VAL A 96 12.34 -7.47 12.89
C VAL A 96 11.24 -6.46 13.15
N LYS A 97 10.38 -6.72 14.15
CA LYS A 97 9.31 -5.80 14.57
C LYS A 97 9.84 -4.45 15.06
N ALA A 98 10.89 -4.48 15.90
CA ALA A 98 11.55 -3.26 16.37
C ALA A 98 12.20 -2.46 15.22
N PHE A 99 12.85 -3.16 14.28
CA PHE A 99 13.45 -2.55 13.11
C PHE A 99 12.38 -1.91 12.19
N ALA A 100 11.32 -2.64 11.89
CA ALA A 100 10.22 -2.13 11.08
C ALA A 100 9.52 -0.92 11.72
N ALA A 101 9.32 -0.94 13.04
CA ALA A 101 8.75 0.18 13.77
C ALA A 101 9.62 1.44 13.67
N ALA A 102 10.97 1.30 13.72
CA ALA A 102 11.90 2.42 13.56
C ALA A 102 11.83 3.06 12.17
N GLU A 103 11.41 2.31 11.15
CA GLU A 103 11.21 2.78 9.76
C GLU A 103 9.75 3.15 9.44
N ASN A 104 8.83 3.13 10.40
CA ASN A 104 7.38 3.25 10.17
C ASN A 104 6.84 2.21 9.17
N SER A 105 7.44 1.03 9.15
CA SER A 105 7.04 -0.10 8.30
C SER A 105 6.25 -1.14 9.10
N HIS A 106 5.54 -2.02 8.39
CA HIS A 106 4.73 -3.06 9.00
C HIS A 106 5.42 -4.43 8.90
N VAL A 107 5.13 -5.29 9.87
CA VAL A 107 5.56 -6.69 9.86
C VAL A 107 4.33 -7.58 9.91
N VAL A 108 4.33 -8.61 9.07
CA VAL A 108 3.29 -9.65 9.06
C VAL A 108 3.98 -11.00 9.29
N PRO A 109 3.64 -11.73 10.36
CA PRO A 109 4.11 -13.08 10.55
C PRO A 109 3.35 -14.03 9.63
N VAL A 110 4.06 -14.94 8.96
CA VAL A 110 3.47 -15.88 8.01
C VAL A 110 4.18 -17.21 8.15
N CYS A 111 3.48 -18.32 7.98
CA CYS A 111 4.06 -19.62 7.76
C CYS A 111 3.78 -20.07 6.33
N ALA A 112 4.78 -20.05 5.48
CA ALA A 112 4.63 -20.40 4.06
C ALA A 112 4.10 -21.84 3.86
N LYS A 113 4.43 -22.77 4.77
CA LYS A 113 3.91 -24.14 4.75
C LYS A 113 2.40 -24.18 4.96
N ILE A 114 1.89 -23.44 5.95
CA ILE A 114 0.44 -23.33 6.20
C ILE A 114 -0.26 -22.68 5.00
N GLU A 115 0.31 -21.61 4.42
CA GLU A 115 -0.27 -20.97 3.23
C GLU A 115 -0.32 -21.92 2.01
N GLU A 116 0.68 -22.76 1.84
CA GLU A 116 0.70 -23.81 0.80
C GLU A 116 -0.44 -24.82 1.03
N GLU A 117 -0.61 -25.33 2.25
CA GLU A 117 -1.69 -26.24 2.61
C GLU A 117 -3.07 -25.60 2.38
N LEU A 118 -3.24 -24.34 2.81
CA LEU A 118 -4.46 -23.58 2.58
C LEU A 118 -4.79 -23.38 1.10
N SER A 119 -3.80 -23.28 0.23
CA SER A 119 -4.02 -22.96 -1.19
C SER A 119 -4.85 -24.01 -1.92
N GLY A 120 -4.81 -25.25 -1.47
CA GLY A 120 -5.54 -26.38 -2.04
C GLY A 120 -6.96 -26.58 -1.51
N LEU A 121 -7.35 -25.86 -0.46
CA LEU A 121 -8.62 -26.02 0.24
C LEU A 121 -9.70 -25.07 -0.29
N ASP A 122 -10.94 -25.45 -0.17
CA ASP A 122 -12.07 -24.54 -0.41
C ASP A 122 -12.26 -23.56 0.76
N LYS A 123 -13.24 -22.67 0.65
CA LYS A 123 -13.44 -21.60 1.65
C LYS A 123 -13.86 -22.12 3.02
N GLU A 124 -14.66 -23.18 3.05
CA GLU A 124 -15.17 -23.76 4.29
C GLU A 124 -14.05 -24.56 4.97
N GLU A 125 -13.34 -25.38 4.21
CA GLU A 125 -12.20 -26.15 4.69
C GLU A 125 -11.08 -25.25 5.24
N LYS A 126 -10.79 -24.11 4.56
CA LYS A 126 -9.84 -23.11 5.06
C LYS A 126 -10.25 -22.56 6.43
N ALA A 127 -11.52 -22.24 6.60
CA ALA A 127 -12.01 -21.69 7.85
C ALA A 127 -11.90 -22.72 9.01
N GLU A 128 -12.20 -23.98 8.74
CA GLU A 128 -12.05 -25.07 9.73
C GLU A 128 -10.58 -25.30 10.07
N PHE A 129 -9.71 -25.36 9.07
CA PHE A 129 -8.27 -25.58 9.26
C PHE A 129 -7.61 -24.48 10.09
N LEU A 130 -7.91 -23.20 9.78
CA LEU A 130 -7.41 -22.06 10.56
C LEU A 130 -7.92 -22.10 12.00
N LYS A 131 -9.18 -22.48 12.18
CA LYS A 131 -9.80 -22.60 13.51
C LYS A 131 -9.14 -23.72 14.34
N GLU A 132 -8.83 -24.88 13.75
CA GLU A 132 -8.11 -25.95 14.41
C GLU A 132 -6.72 -25.54 14.87
N LEU A 133 -6.04 -24.74 14.06
CA LEU A 133 -4.73 -24.18 14.40
C LEU A 133 -4.81 -22.99 15.39
N GLY A 134 -6.00 -22.51 15.72
CA GLY A 134 -6.17 -21.31 16.57
C GLY A 134 -5.74 -20.00 15.90
N ILE A 135 -5.62 -19.98 14.57
CA ILE A 135 -5.25 -18.82 13.76
C ILE A 135 -6.51 -18.11 13.30
N ALA A 136 -6.62 -16.81 13.60
CA ALA A 136 -7.82 -16.03 13.26
C ALA A 136 -7.94 -15.75 11.75
N GLU A 137 -6.81 -15.64 11.03
CA GLU A 137 -6.76 -15.22 9.63
C GLU A 137 -5.48 -15.72 8.98
N SER A 138 -5.54 -16.07 7.69
CA SER A 138 -4.35 -16.47 6.92
C SER A 138 -3.31 -15.34 6.82
N GLY A 139 -2.03 -15.69 6.69
CA GLY A 139 -0.96 -14.73 6.48
C GLY A 139 -1.15 -13.94 5.17
N LEU A 140 -1.68 -14.59 4.12
CA LEU A 140 -1.99 -13.92 2.86
C LEU A 140 -3.06 -12.83 3.04
N ASP A 141 -4.14 -13.10 3.76
CA ASP A 141 -5.18 -12.12 4.03
C ASP A 141 -4.64 -10.94 4.86
N GLN A 142 -3.78 -11.23 5.85
CA GLN A 142 -3.09 -10.20 6.63
C GLN A 142 -2.19 -9.32 5.75
N ILE A 143 -1.42 -9.91 4.82
CA ILE A 143 -0.59 -9.15 3.87
C ILE A 143 -1.47 -8.25 2.99
N ILE A 144 -2.57 -8.78 2.44
CA ILE A 144 -3.51 -8.01 1.61
C ILE A 144 -4.09 -6.83 2.39
N LYS A 145 -4.62 -7.05 3.58
CA LYS A 145 -5.17 -5.98 4.44
C LYS A 145 -4.11 -4.93 4.79
N THR A 146 -2.90 -5.38 5.12
CA THR A 146 -1.78 -4.49 5.43
C THR A 146 -1.38 -3.66 4.22
N ALA A 147 -1.31 -4.27 3.03
CA ALA A 147 -1.01 -3.56 1.78
C ALA A 147 -2.06 -2.50 1.46
N TYR A 148 -3.35 -2.83 1.57
CA TYR A 148 -4.44 -1.87 1.40
C TYR A 148 -4.34 -0.71 2.40
N SER A 149 -4.02 -1.01 3.66
CA SER A 149 -3.86 0.01 4.70
C SER A 149 -2.70 0.96 4.40
N ILE A 150 -1.53 0.44 4.08
CA ILE A 150 -0.32 1.23 3.80
C ILE A 150 -0.50 2.11 2.55
N LEU A 151 -1.18 1.60 1.54
CA LEU A 151 -1.47 2.33 0.31
C LEU A 151 -2.66 3.28 0.44
N ASN A 152 -3.30 3.32 1.63
CA ASN A 152 -4.53 4.06 1.89
C ASN A 152 -5.65 3.73 0.88
N LEU A 153 -5.75 2.46 0.52
CA LEU A 153 -6.78 1.98 -0.39
C LEU A 153 -8.05 1.58 0.36
N ARG A 154 -9.18 1.85 -0.27
CA ARG A 154 -10.52 1.44 0.17
C ARG A 154 -11.28 0.90 -1.03
N THR A 155 -12.33 0.17 -0.76
CA THR A 155 -13.18 -0.42 -1.81
C THR A 155 -14.61 0.06 -1.63
N PHE A 156 -15.27 0.40 -2.73
CA PHE A 156 -16.72 0.50 -2.79
C PHE A 156 -17.25 -0.48 -3.83
N LEU A 157 -18.50 -0.86 -3.67
CA LEU A 157 -19.19 -1.78 -4.56
C LEU A 157 -20.20 -1.01 -5.40
N THR A 158 -20.37 -1.40 -6.64
CA THR A 158 -21.50 -1.00 -7.46
C THR A 158 -22.35 -2.23 -7.76
N ALA A 159 -23.66 -2.07 -7.69
CA ALA A 159 -24.63 -3.08 -8.09
C ALA A 159 -25.52 -2.49 -9.20
N GLY A 160 -25.63 -3.21 -10.29
CA GLY A 160 -26.50 -2.90 -11.42
C GLY A 160 -27.16 -4.18 -11.93
N GLU A 161 -28.09 -4.05 -12.88
CA GLU A 161 -28.77 -5.20 -13.48
C GLU A 161 -27.80 -6.14 -14.20
N ASP A 162 -26.78 -5.56 -14.85
CA ASP A 162 -25.84 -6.31 -15.67
C ASP A 162 -24.57 -6.73 -14.90
N GLU A 163 -24.12 -5.94 -13.91
CA GLU A 163 -22.83 -6.16 -13.25
C GLU A 163 -22.83 -5.70 -11.79
N CYS A 164 -22.27 -6.55 -10.92
CA CYS A 164 -21.83 -6.17 -9.58
C CYS A 164 -20.31 -6.12 -9.55
N ARG A 165 -19.73 -5.00 -9.12
CA ARG A 165 -18.27 -4.81 -9.18
C ARG A 165 -17.70 -4.09 -7.99
N ALA A 166 -16.48 -4.51 -7.58
CA ALA A 166 -15.68 -3.83 -6.57
C ALA A 166 -14.71 -2.85 -7.23
N TRP A 167 -14.65 -1.64 -6.70
CA TRP A 167 -13.79 -0.55 -7.18
C TRP A 167 -12.87 -0.08 -6.08
N THR A 168 -11.58 -0.03 -6.38
CA THR A 168 -10.57 0.42 -5.42
C THR A 168 -10.33 1.93 -5.59
N PHE A 169 -10.36 2.66 -4.48
CA PHE A 169 -10.09 4.09 -4.44
C PHE A 169 -9.14 4.43 -3.30
N ARG A 170 -8.56 5.64 -3.31
CA ARG A 170 -7.72 6.11 -2.20
C ARG A 170 -8.57 6.81 -1.15
N GLN A 171 -8.30 6.52 0.11
CA GLN A 171 -8.94 7.20 1.23
C GLN A 171 -8.76 8.72 1.12
N GLY A 172 -9.83 9.47 1.34
CA GLY A 172 -9.86 10.93 1.20
C GLY A 172 -10.31 11.44 -0.16
N MET A 173 -10.46 10.56 -1.17
CA MET A 173 -11.11 10.93 -2.42
C MET A 173 -12.57 11.29 -2.18
N LYS A 174 -13.03 12.33 -2.86
CA LYS A 174 -14.43 12.78 -2.81
C LYS A 174 -15.31 11.99 -3.79
N ALA A 175 -16.62 11.99 -3.58
CA ALA A 175 -17.56 11.23 -4.41
C ALA A 175 -17.41 11.42 -5.93
N PRO A 176 -17.18 12.63 -6.49
CA PRO A 176 -16.89 12.76 -7.91
C PRO A 176 -15.62 12.03 -8.36
N GLU A 177 -14.57 12.07 -7.54
CA GLU A 177 -13.31 11.38 -7.83
C GLU A 177 -13.49 9.86 -7.78
N CYS A 178 -14.27 9.35 -6.81
CA CYS A 178 -14.64 7.95 -6.74
C CYS A 178 -15.45 7.51 -7.96
N ALA A 179 -16.41 8.34 -8.40
CA ALA A 179 -17.14 8.09 -9.65
C ALA A 179 -16.21 8.04 -10.87
N GLY A 180 -15.15 8.86 -10.85
CA GLY A 180 -14.10 8.87 -11.86
C GLY A 180 -13.30 7.58 -11.96
N VAL A 181 -13.23 6.78 -10.88
CA VAL A 181 -12.61 5.45 -10.89
C VAL A 181 -13.38 4.48 -11.76
N ILE A 182 -14.71 4.63 -11.84
CA ILE A 182 -15.57 3.83 -12.72
C ILE A 182 -15.37 4.28 -14.19
N HIS A 183 -15.56 5.57 -14.43
CA HIS A 183 -15.35 6.19 -15.75
C HIS A 183 -15.15 7.71 -15.62
N THR A 184 -14.28 8.27 -16.45
CA THR A 184 -13.96 9.71 -16.42
C THR A 184 -15.18 10.61 -16.65
N ASP A 185 -16.16 10.16 -17.43
CA ASP A 185 -17.40 10.92 -17.68
C ASP A 185 -18.28 10.99 -16.44
N PHE A 186 -18.25 9.99 -15.57
CA PHE A 186 -18.97 10.02 -14.29
C PHE A 186 -18.38 11.04 -13.34
N GLN A 187 -17.08 11.29 -13.40
CA GLN A 187 -16.45 12.36 -12.64
C GLN A 187 -16.91 13.74 -13.12
N LYS A 188 -16.91 13.95 -14.46
CA LYS A 188 -17.27 15.23 -15.08
C LYS A 188 -18.76 15.55 -14.93
N GLY A 189 -19.60 14.54 -15.07
CA GLY A 189 -21.06 14.65 -15.00
C GLY A 189 -21.64 14.35 -13.61
N PHE A 190 -20.81 14.25 -12.57
CA PHE A 190 -21.27 13.85 -11.24
C PHE A 190 -22.25 14.89 -10.65
N ILE A 191 -23.43 14.43 -10.27
CA ILE A 191 -24.45 15.23 -9.60
C ILE A 191 -24.61 14.75 -8.16
N ARG A 192 -24.93 13.46 -7.98
CA ARG A 192 -25.11 12.81 -6.69
C ARG A 192 -24.96 11.30 -6.83
N ALA A 193 -24.67 10.62 -5.73
CA ALA A 193 -24.74 9.17 -5.61
C ALA A 193 -25.59 8.80 -4.41
N GLU A 194 -26.35 7.72 -4.51
CA GLU A 194 -26.94 7.03 -3.37
C GLU A 194 -25.92 6.01 -2.89
N THR A 195 -25.67 5.97 -1.59
CA THR A 195 -24.71 5.07 -0.99
C THR A 195 -25.33 4.40 0.24
N TYR A 196 -25.08 3.12 0.37
CA TYR A 196 -25.56 2.30 1.49
C TYR A 196 -24.36 1.62 2.16
N ALA A 197 -24.45 1.40 3.46
CA ALA A 197 -23.48 0.53 4.12
C ALA A 197 -23.66 -0.90 3.63
N PHE A 198 -22.54 -1.61 3.40
CA PHE A 198 -22.59 -3.00 2.95
C PHE A 198 -23.37 -3.88 3.94
N GLU A 199 -23.14 -3.67 5.23
CA GLU A 199 -23.80 -4.39 6.33
C GLU A 199 -25.31 -4.21 6.33
N ASP A 200 -25.81 -3.05 5.89
CA ASP A 200 -27.25 -2.80 5.81
C ASP A 200 -27.87 -3.57 4.63
N ILE A 201 -27.23 -3.62 3.48
CA ILE A 201 -27.70 -4.41 2.34
C ILE A 201 -27.63 -5.91 2.65
N ASP A 202 -26.55 -6.38 3.26
CA ASP A 202 -26.37 -7.77 3.64
C ASP A 202 -27.45 -8.21 4.66
N ARG A 203 -27.72 -7.36 5.65
CA ARG A 203 -28.75 -7.63 6.68
C ARG A 203 -30.18 -7.57 6.17
N LEU A 204 -30.51 -6.60 5.29
CA LEU A 204 -31.87 -6.34 4.83
C LEU A 204 -32.22 -7.00 3.48
N GLY A 205 -31.20 -7.48 2.75
CA GLY A 205 -31.34 -8.29 1.54
C GLY A 205 -31.68 -7.53 0.27
N SER A 206 -32.00 -6.24 0.32
CA SER A 206 -32.28 -5.44 -0.86
C SER A 206 -32.12 -3.93 -0.65
N GLU A 207 -31.86 -3.18 -1.72
CA GLU A 207 -31.83 -1.72 -1.70
C GLU A 207 -33.18 -1.10 -1.27
N HIS A 208 -34.28 -1.71 -1.67
CA HIS A 208 -35.63 -1.24 -1.30
C HIS A 208 -35.82 -1.30 0.21
N ALA A 209 -35.45 -2.42 0.81
CA ALA A 209 -35.54 -2.59 2.27
C ALA A 209 -34.62 -1.64 3.02
N VAL A 210 -33.44 -1.31 2.48
CA VAL A 210 -32.53 -0.31 3.07
C VAL A 210 -33.11 1.11 2.98
N LYS A 211 -33.84 1.43 1.92
CA LYS A 211 -34.49 2.75 1.77
C LYS A 211 -35.68 2.93 2.70
N GLU A 212 -36.34 1.86 3.09
CA GLU A 212 -37.49 1.88 4.00
C GLU A 212 -37.12 1.86 5.50
N ALA A 213 -35.87 1.47 5.83
CA ALA A 213 -35.37 1.35 7.20
C ALA A 213 -34.69 2.65 7.67
#